data_4426a41d3df58fa71c14ff964cc02563
#
_entry.id   4426a41d3df58fa71c14ff964cc02563
#
_cell.length_a   1.000
_cell.length_b   1.000
_cell.length_c   1.000
_cell.angle_alpha   90.00
_cell.angle_beta   90.00
_cell.angle_gamma   90.00
#
_symmetry.space_group_name_H-M   'P 1'
#
loop_
_entity.id
_entity.type
_entity.pdbx_description
1 polymer ?
#
loop_
_entity_poly.entity_id
_entity_poly.type
_entity_poly.pdbx_seq_one_letter_code
_entity_poly.pdbx_strand_id
1 'polypeptide(L)'
;LAYSKYHHGENQSLIYDIKVYDKKSKKSKWITKSKRATYPTWIDNDRIAFVSHQNSIANIFISDLDGNTTPLTNFTDNTQILYTAISPDGADLAFAMSPENGNLDIYTLNINSKKLSRLTTDQYADLMPVWHPSGTAISYTSNANGVPNIHTINLSTKQISVNSDIGDGIWTKQWMPNDSLLLVTTLNTVDSVRLVKINPFRSPTTSTPFSIRDKYSSWLDAGPDVSFVNEEIKNPVSLDPPQKYNFTKHMRNFITLALPFGNSLTGLSMWQDALARNMFMFIGNYYSPNPNYSSIGISYQNAGIFPGLFSIGYNHNLDPSIRIYNKANMIDFRNGISIDLSIPYNFGEYFSSNHTIDVGVSIINHDVVVFKETDKKTGEPIEIELKEENFYLPVPEEGNDGYLSLGYKWTNLRPHQRNFLQPSDGFGIKANMDYANKSLFGDFSYTMVSTDLYGGFKNFYMRIKSMAVTSGKQPNQNLVGLTNDSPIYLAGAVVDGVIPETHNPRGWDKIRIGDSMIFGSMEIRLPVVPGALSINLISDFGNAWTKNAKSEDWIHTAGYEFRLGLGLIFLSGGEA
;
A
#
# COMPACT_ATOMS: atom_id res chain seq x y z
N LEU A 1 27.72 6.43 -5.51
CA LEU A 1 26.83 5.53 -6.21
C LEU A 1 25.66 6.33 -6.76
N ALA A 2 25.40 6.26 -8.09
CA ALA A 2 24.21 6.83 -8.71
C ALA A 2 23.18 5.72 -8.97
N TYR A 3 21.90 6.03 -8.74
CA TYR A 3 20.81 5.08 -8.95
C TYR A 3 19.47 5.79 -9.18
N SER A 4 18.58 5.12 -9.88
CA SER A 4 17.20 5.57 -10.04
C SER A 4 16.39 5.14 -8.84
N LYS A 5 15.58 6.04 -8.29
CA LYS A 5 14.71 5.75 -7.14
C LYS A 5 13.27 6.21 -7.41
N TYR A 6 12.31 5.37 -7.07
CA TYR A 6 10.89 5.71 -7.07
C TYR A 6 10.57 6.75 -6.00
N HIS A 7 9.78 7.75 -6.36
CA HIS A 7 9.20 8.71 -5.42
C HIS A 7 7.98 9.40 -6.05
N HIS A 8 7.27 10.21 -5.26
CA HIS A 8 6.21 11.07 -5.77
C HIS A 8 6.81 12.30 -6.45
N GLY A 9 6.52 12.48 -7.73
CA GLY A 9 6.84 13.70 -8.48
C GLY A 9 5.88 14.85 -8.13
N GLU A 10 6.10 16.00 -8.76
CA GLU A 10 5.29 17.22 -8.55
C GLU A 10 3.79 17.01 -8.76
N ASN A 11 3.42 16.13 -9.70
CA ASN A 11 2.02 15.78 -9.97
C ASN A 11 1.53 14.56 -9.15
N GLN A 12 2.21 14.22 -8.07
CA GLN A 12 1.91 13.06 -7.21
C GLN A 12 1.91 11.69 -7.93
N SER A 13 2.29 11.65 -9.19
CA SER A 13 2.50 10.37 -9.87
C SER A 13 3.81 9.75 -9.40
N LEU A 14 3.81 8.42 -9.31
CA LEU A 14 5.01 7.66 -9.02
C LEU A 14 5.95 7.67 -10.21
N ILE A 15 7.14 8.17 -9.99
CA ILE A 15 8.16 8.32 -11.02
C ILE A 15 9.53 7.92 -10.50
N TYR A 16 10.43 7.61 -11.42
CA TYR A 16 11.86 7.50 -11.13
C TYR A 16 12.54 8.85 -11.26
N ASP A 17 13.50 9.10 -10.37
CA ASP A 17 14.47 10.18 -10.49
C ASP A 17 15.84 9.72 -9.99
N ILE A 18 16.90 10.46 -10.35
CA ILE A 18 18.27 10.09 -10.01
C ILE A 18 18.64 10.58 -8.62
N LYS A 19 19.21 9.66 -7.85
CA LYS A 19 19.76 9.92 -6.54
C LYS A 19 21.22 9.45 -6.46
N VAL A 20 22.06 10.24 -5.81
CA VAL A 20 23.45 9.89 -5.56
C VAL A 20 23.65 9.62 -4.08
N TYR A 21 24.30 8.49 -3.76
CA TYR A 21 24.73 8.12 -2.43
C TYR A 21 26.25 8.26 -2.31
N ASP A 22 26.68 9.07 -1.38
CA ASP A 22 28.09 9.21 -1.02
C ASP A 22 28.47 8.19 0.07
N LYS A 23 29.42 7.31 -0.24
CA LYS A 23 29.89 6.27 0.69
C LYS A 23 30.63 6.84 1.90
N LYS A 24 31.31 7.97 1.78
CA LYS A 24 32.10 8.57 2.86
C LYS A 24 31.19 9.23 3.90
N SER A 25 30.31 10.11 3.44
CA SER A 25 29.37 10.82 4.31
C SER A 25 28.15 9.99 4.70
N LYS A 26 27.91 8.85 4.06
CA LYS A 26 26.71 8.00 4.19
C LYS A 26 25.40 8.77 3.91
N LYS A 27 25.48 9.86 3.16
CA LYS A 27 24.33 10.70 2.80
C LYS A 27 23.93 10.49 1.34
N SER A 28 22.68 10.76 1.04
CA SER A 28 22.18 10.73 -0.34
C SER A 28 21.52 12.05 -0.71
N LYS A 29 21.71 12.47 -1.97
CA LYS A 29 21.17 13.70 -2.54
C LYS A 29 20.40 13.38 -3.82
N TRP A 30 19.25 14.00 -4.02
CA TRP A 30 18.55 13.97 -5.30
C TRP A 30 19.29 14.86 -6.31
N ILE A 31 19.54 14.32 -7.49
CA ILE A 31 20.13 15.04 -8.62
C ILE A 31 19.03 15.54 -9.55
N THR A 32 18.00 14.73 -9.77
CA THR A 32 16.84 15.15 -10.56
C THR A 32 15.58 15.17 -9.70
N LYS A 33 14.60 16.00 -10.10
CA LYS A 33 13.29 16.09 -9.49
C LYS A 33 12.23 16.20 -10.58
N SER A 34 11.26 15.31 -10.57
CA SER A 34 10.14 15.24 -11.53
C SER A 34 10.58 15.16 -12.99
N LYS A 35 11.73 14.53 -13.26
CA LYS A 35 12.29 14.37 -14.61
C LYS A 35 11.99 13.00 -15.23
N ARG A 36 11.38 12.08 -14.50
CA ARG A 36 11.21 10.67 -14.92
C ARG A 36 12.52 10.08 -15.41
N ALA A 37 13.57 10.24 -14.57
CA ALA A 37 14.95 9.95 -14.92
C ALA A 37 15.35 8.53 -14.52
N THR A 38 15.95 7.79 -15.48
CA THR A 38 16.36 6.39 -15.32
C THR A 38 17.76 6.14 -15.88
N TYR A 39 18.33 4.99 -15.59
CA TYR A 39 19.61 4.51 -16.13
C TYR A 39 20.76 5.48 -15.95
N PRO A 40 21.10 5.92 -14.72
CA PRO A 40 22.24 6.79 -14.50
C PRO A 40 23.55 6.08 -14.76
N THR A 41 24.47 6.72 -15.48
CA THR A 41 25.87 6.30 -15.63
C THR A 41 26.80 7.47 -15.38
N TRP A 42 27.89 7.24 -14.65
CA TRP A 42 28.92 8.26 -14.42
C TRP A 42 29.72 8.47 -15.70
N ILE A 43 29.84 9.73 -16.16
CA ILE A 43 30.73 10.12 -17.25
C ILE A 43 32.13 10.32 -16.69
N ASP A 44 32.20 11.03 -15.57
CA ASP A 44 33.40 11.32 -14.78
C ASP A 44 33.04 11.46 -13.30
N ASN A 45 33.92 12.07 -12.48
CA ASN A 45 33.67 12.23 -11.05
C ASN A 45 32.55 13.20 -10.70
N ASP A 46 32.17 14.08 -11.61
CA ASP A 46 31.28 15.21 -11.34
C ASP A 46 30.02 15.21 -12.20
N ARG A 47 29.95 14.38 -13.25
CA ARG A 47 28.84 14.36 -14.21
C ARG A 47 28.23 12.98 -14.40
N ILE A 48 26.92 12.97 -14.52
CA ILE A 48 26.11 11.76 -14.72
C ILE A 48 25.29 11.93 -15.98
N ALA A 49 25.33 10.94 -16.89
CA ALA A 49 24.36 10.80 -17.97
C ALA A 49 23.17 9.96 -17.50
N PHE A 50 21.98 10.29 -17.95
CA PHE A 50 20.75 9.56 -17.64
C PHE A 50 19.71 9.73 -18.74
N VAL A 51 18.73 8.85 -18.77
CA VAL A 51 17.57 8.94 -19.68
C VAL A 51 16.42 9.63 -18.95
N SER A 52 15.80 10.61 -19.59
CA SER A 52 14.58 11.27 -19.09
C SER A 52 13.46 11.10 -20.11
N HIS A 53 12.27 10.74 -19.61
CA HIS A 53 11.06 10.59 -20.41
C HIS A 53 10.16 11.81 -20.23
N GLN A 54 10.00 12.60 -21.27
CA GLN A 54 9.10 13.74 -21.30
C GLN A 54 8.15 13.61 -22.50
N ASN A 55 6.86 13.79 -22.28
CA ASN A 55 5.84 13.65 -23.32
C ASN A 55 5.93 12.33 -24.13
N SER A 56 6.20 11.23 -23.43
CA SER A 56 6.41 9.89 -24.01
C SER A 56 7.66 9.73 -24.87
N ILE A 57 8.54 10.73 -24.92
CA ILE A 57 9.79 10.71 -25.69
C ILE A 57 10.98 10.57 -24.74
N ALA A 58 11.87 9.62 -25.05
CA ALA A 58 13.09 9.42 -24.29
C ALA A 58 14.24 10.25 -24.88
N ASN A 59 14.93 11.00 -24.02
CA ASN A 59 16.15 11.70 -24.37
C ASN A 59 17.24 11.50 -23.31
N ILE A 60 18.49 11.61 -23.73
CA ILE A 60 19.65 11.53 -22.83
C ILE A 60 20.00 12.93 -22.36
N PHE A 61 20.20 13.08 -21.08
CA PHE A 61 20.63 14.30 -20.41
C PHE A 61 21.95 14.05 -19.66
N ILE A 62 22.69 15.11 -19.46
CA ILE A 62 23.86 15.16 -18.56
C ILE A 62 23.52 16.11 -17.42
N SER A 63 23.82 15.70 -16.20
CA SER A 63 23.72 16.54 -15.00
C SER A 63 25.04 16.61 -14.26
N ASP A 64 25.33 17.77 -13.70
CA ASP A 64 26.33 17.87 -12.63
C ASP A 64 25.75 17.40 -11.29
N LEU A 65 26.57 17.39 -10.23
CA LEU A 65 26.14 17.00 -8.88
C LEU A 65 25.24 18.04 -8.21
N ASP A 66 25.10 19.24 -8.74
CA ASP A 66 24.19 20.28 -8.25
C ASP A 66 22.80 20.22 -8.89
N GLY A 67 22.63 19.33 -9.88
CA GLY A 67 21.35 19.10 -10.55
C GLY A 67 21.12 19.99 -11.77
N ASN A 68 22.15 20.70 -12.24
CA ASN A 68 22.06 21.42 -13.50
C ASN A 68 22.09 20.44 -14.67
N THR A 69 21.02 20.38 -15.44
CA THR A 69 20.83 19.39 -16.50
C THR A 69 20.92 20.03 -17.88
N THR A 70 21.63 19.37 -18.79
CA THR A 70 21.72 19.75 -20.20
C THR A 70 21.35 18.57 -21.10
N PRO A 71 20.56 18.77 -22.18
CA PRO A 71 20.22 17.70 -23.10
C PRO A 71 21.45 17.30 -23.94
N LEU A 72 21.69 16.01 -24.04
CA LEU A 72 22.69 15.43 -24.95
C LEU A 72 22.06 15.05 -26.28
N THR A 73 20.79 14.60 -26.28
CA THR A 73 19.98 14.30 -27.46
C THR A 73 18.71 15.15 -27.51
N ASN A 74 18.10 15.24 -28.68
CA ASN A 74 16.85 15.97 -28.89
C ASN A 74 15.95 15.21 -29.88
N PHE A 75 15.55 13.98 -29.52
CA PHE A 75 14.57 13.23 -30.29
C PHE A 75 13.19 13.84 -30.09
N THR A 76 12.38 13.84 -31.15
CA THR A 76 11.02 14.40 -31.15
C THR A 76 9.95 13.40 -31.58
N ASP A 77 10.38 12.20 -31.94
CA ASP A 77 9.55 11.04 -32.26
C ASP A 77 9.36 10.11 -31.03
N ASN A 78 8.70 8.98 -31.23
CA ASN A 78 8.45 8.00 -30.17
C ASN A 78 9.70 7.17 -29.79
N THR A 79 10.89 7.69 -29.99
CA THR A 79 12.15 7.03 -29.62
C THR A 79 12.17 6.62 -28.14
N GLN A 80 12.57 5.39 -27.90
CA GLN A 80 12.79 4.83 -26.56
C GLN A 80 14.26 4.53 -26.35
N ILE A 81 14.80 4.85 -25.16
CA ILE A 81 16.20 4.67 -24.80
C ILE A 81 16.29 3.96 -23.45
N LEU A 82 17.12 2.94 -23.36
CA LEU A 82 17.32 2.12 -22.17
C LEU A 82 18.81 1.86 -21.94
N TYR A 83 19.20 1.64 -20.69
CA TYR A 83 20.50 1.09 -20.29
C TYR A 83 21.74 1.80 -20.82
N THR A 84 22.05 2.96 -20.30
CA THR A 84 23.25 3.71 -20.67
C THR A 84 24.53 3.12 -20.04
N ALA A 85 25.63 3.13 -20.80
CA ALA A 85 26.97 2.73 -20.35
C ALA A 85 28.02 3.61 -20.99
N ILE A 86 28.96 4.13 -20.19
CA ILE A 86 30.06 4.99 -20.66
C ILE A 86 31.27 4.14 -21.10
N SER A 87 31.94 4.58 -22.16
CA SER A 87 33.22 4.00 -22.58
C SER A 87 34.34 4.24 -21.54
N PRO A 88 35.37 3.39 -21.48
CA PRO A 88 36.46 3.53 -20.52
C PRO A 88 37.19 4.87 -20.56
N ASP A 89 37.25 5.51 -21.72
CA ASP A 89 37.85 6.84 -21.94
C ASP A 89 36.88 8.00 -21.68
N GLY A 90 35.59 7.71 -21.38
CA GLY A 90 34.57 8.70 -21.13
C GLY A 90 34.05 9.46 -22.37
N ALA A 91 34.45 9.05 -23.58
CA ALA A 91 34.11 9.78 -24.81
C ALA A 91 32.80 9.36 -25.45
N ASP A 92 32.44 8.07 -25.33
CA ASP A 92 31.27 7.50 -25.99
C ASP A 92 30.30 6.87 -25.00
N LEU A 93 29.02 7.10 -25.22
CA LEU A 93 27.93 6.51 -24.44
C LEU A 93 27.26 5.42 -25.29
N ALA A 94 27.23 4.18 -24.79
CA ALA A 94 26.48 3.08 -25.38
C ALA A 94 25.10 2.97 -24.70
N PHE A 95 24.07 2.63 -25.45
CA PHE A 95 22.71 2.42 -24.96
C PHE A 95 21.89 1.57 -25.92
N ALA A 96 20.80 0.99 -25.43
CA ALA A 96 19.79 0.38 -26.28
C ALA A 96 18.78 1.46 -26.72
N MET A 97 18.45 1.50 -27.99
CA MET A 97 17.50 2.47 -28.55
C MET A 97 16.56 1.79 -29.53
N SER A 98 15.28 2.11 -29.43
CA SER A 98 14.25 1.80 -30.41
C SER A 98 13.78 3.13 -31.03
N PRO A 99 14.10 3.41 -32.30
CA PRO A 99 13.45 4.48 -33.03
C PRO A 99 11.97 4.13 -33.26
N GLU A 100 11.19 5.08 -33.75
CA GLU A 100 9.78 4.85 -34.07
C GLU A 100 9.61 3.57 -34.92
N ASN A 101 8.75 2.65 -34.44
CA ASN A 101 8.47 1.36 -35.08
C ASN A 101 9.70 0.43 -35.28
N GLY A 102 10.76 0.62 -34.50
CA GLY A 102 11.99 -0.18 -34.58
C GLY A 102 12.14 -1.15 -33.43
N ASN A 103 13.05 -2.13 -33.60
CA ASN A 103 13.53 -2.97 -32.53
C ASN A 103 14.51 -2.21 -31.62
N LEU A 104 14.74 -2.74 -30.43
CA LEU A 104 15.80 -2.25 -29.55
C LEU A 104 17.15 -2.75 -30.05
N ASP A 105 17.97 -1.83 -30.51
CA ASP A 105 19.34 -2.09 -30.98
C ASP A 105 20.36 -1.35 -30.11
N ILE A 106 21.62 -1.78 -30.20
CA ILE A 106 22.73 -1.08 -29.54
C ILE A 106 23.21 0.08 -30.39
N TYR A 107 23.25 1.23 -29.76
CA TYR A 107 23.78 2.48 -30.34
C TYR A 107 24.94 3.00 -29.50
N THR A 108 25.79 3.79 -30.14
CA THR A 108 26.78 4.62 -29.45
C THR A 108 26.61 6.07 -29.84
N LEU A 109 26.84 6.97 -28.90
CA LEU A 109 26.79 8.41 -29.07
C LEU A 109 28.08 9.02 -28.51
N ASN A 110 28.84 9.69 -29.40
CA ASN A 110 29.99 10.44 -28.92
C ASN A 110 29.51 11.74 -28.21
N ILE A 111 29.95 11.91 -26.96
CA ILE A 111 29.45 13.00 -26.09
C ILE A 111 29.80 14.39 -26.63
N ASN A 112 31.00 14.53 -27.21
CA ASN A 112 31.50 15.82 -27.70
C ASN A 112 30.96 16.17 -29.09
N SER A 113 31.12 15.24 -30.05
CA SER A 113 30.69 15.46 -31.44
C SER A 113 29.20 15.22 -31.65
N LYS A 114 28.51 14.62 -30.73
CA LYS A 114 27.11 14.17 -30.80
C LYS A 114 26.84 13.23 -31.98
N LYS A 115 27.87 12.55 -32.48
CA LYS A 115 27.73 11.57 -33.55
C LYS A 115 27.07 10.31 -33.00
N LEU A 116 25.88 10.01 -33.53
CA LEU A 116 25.13 8.78 -33.25
C LEU A 116 25.50 7.70 -34.25
N SER A 117 25.73 6.47 -33.77
CA SER A 117 26.05 5.30 -34.59
C SER A 117 25.28 4.08 -34.13
N ARG A 118 24.54 3.43 -35.03
CA ARG A 118 23.87 2.15 -34.78
C ARG A 118 24.87 1.00 -34.93
N LEU A 119 24.93 0.10 -33.98
CA LEU A 119 25.89 -1.02 -33.98
C LEU A 119 25.25 -2.34 -34.34
N THR A 120 24.03 -2.61 -33.90
CA THR A 120 23.27 -3.83 -34.25
C THR A 120 22.06 -3.45 -35.10
N THR A 121 21.65 -4.39 -35.98
CA THR A 121 20.62 -4.11 -37.01
C THR A 121 19.72 -5.29 -37.29
N ASP A 122 19.80 -6.34 -36.46
CA ASP A 122 18.98 -7.52 -36.63
C ASP A 122 17.54 -7.32 -36.12
N GLN A 123 16.72 -8.35 -36.23
CA GLN A 123 15.29 -8.29 -35.83
C GLN A 123 15.07 -8.57 -34.35
N TYR A 124 16.12 -8.73 -33.57
CA TYR A 124 16.06 -9.12 -32.16
C TYR A 124 16.24 -7.93 -31.24
N ALA A 125 15.78 -8.05 -30.01
CA ALA A 125 16.00 -7.00 -29.01
C ALA A 125 17.38 -7.17 -28.37
N ASP A 126 18.20 -6.14 -28.52
CA ASP A 126 19.53 -6.02 -27.95
C ASP A 126 19.52 -5.00 -26.81
N LEU A 127 19.93 -5.42 -25.63
CA LEU A 127 19.76 -4.68 -24.38
C LEU A 127 21.03 -4.67 -23.53
N MET A 128 21.08 -3.77 -22.55
CA MET A 128 22.09 -3.74 -21.49
C MET A 128 23.53 -3.75 -22.02
N PRO A 129 23.95 -2.81 -22.90
CA PRO A 129 25.31 -2.73 -23.36
C PRO A 129 26.28 -2.44 -22.21
N VAL A 130 27.45 -3.09 -22.24
CA VAL A 130 28.56 -2.85 -21.33
C VAL A 130 29.88 -2.84 -22.09
N TRP A 131 30.68 -1.81 -21.87
CA TRP A 131 31.96 -1.67 -22.53
C TRP A 131 32.99 -2.66 -21.99
N HIS A 132 33.72 -3.28 -22.88
CA HIS A 132 34.94 -3.98 -22.51
C HIS A 132 35.97 -2.96 -22.00
N PRO A 133 36.76 -3.23 -20.94
CA PRO A 133 37.70 -2.29 -20.37
C PRO A 133 38.75 -1.73 -21.35
N SER A 134 39.09 -2.47 -22.40
CA SER A 134 39.97 -1.97 -23.48
C SER A 134 39.32 -0.91 -24.39
N GLY A 135 38.00 -0.70 -24.30
CA GLY A 135 37.26 0.18 -25.22
C GLY A 135 37.07 -0.35 -26.65
N THR A 136 37.53 -1.58 -26.97
CA THR A 136 37.50 -2.13 -28.33
C THR A 136 36.25 -2.94 -28.65
N ALA A 137 35.43 -3.26 -27.64
CA ALA A 137 34.25 -4.10 -27.80
C ALA A 137 33.14 -3.71 -26.82
N ILE A 138 31.90 -4.05 -27.16
CA ILE A 138 30.72 -3.91 -26.31
C ILE A 138 30.06 -5.28 -26.22
N SER A 139 29.86 -5.76 -24.97
CA SER A 139 29.01 -6.90 -24.70
C SER A 139 27.59 -6.43 -24.38
N TYR A 140 26.59 -7.19 -24.82
CA TYR A 140 25.18 -6.87 -24.63
C TYR A 140 24.36 -8.13 -24.51
N THR A 141 23.14 -8.00 -24.05
CA THR A 141 22.16 -9.08 -23.97
C THR A 141 21.31 -9.07 -25.22
N SER A 142 21.25 -10.19 -25.95
CA SER A 142 20.40 -10.35 -27.12
C SER A 142 19.45 -11.54 -26.94
N ASN A 143 18.22 -11.38 -27.44
CA ASN A 143 17.24 -12.48 -27.46
C ASN A 143 17.22 -13.26 -28.80
N ALA A 144 18.30 -13.20 -29.58
CA ALA A 144 18.40 -13.79 -30.91
C ALA A 144 18.05 -15.30 -30.97
N ASN A 145 18.24 -16.03 -29.88
CA ASN A 145 17.90 -17.47 -29.77
C ASN A 145 16.58 -17.71 -29.01
N GLY A 146 15.70 -16.68 -28.88
CA GLY A 146 14.45 -16.79 -28.09
C GLY A 146 14.64 -16.70 -26.58
N VAL A 147 15.88 -16.78 -26.09
CA VAL A 147 16.28 -16.65 -24.69
C VAL A 147 17.39 -15.61 -24.61
N PRO A 148 17.34 -14.68 -23.64
CA PRO A 148 18.39 -13.67 -23.46
C PRO A 148 19.74 -14.33 -23.22
N ASN A 149 20.72 -14.04 -24.11
CA ASN A 149 22.09 -14.51 -24.04
C ASN A 149 23.09 -13.39 -24.33
N ILE A 150 24.37 -13.60 -23.99
CA ILE A 150 25.42 -12.60 -24.13
C ILE A 150 26.02 -12.65 -25.53
N HIS A 151 25.98 -11.51 -26.17
CA HIS A 151 26.68 -11.24 -27.43
C HIS A 151 27.74 -10.16 -27.21
N THR A 152 28.80 -10.18 -28.04
CA THR A 152 29.84 -9.15 -28.01
C THR A 152 30.13 -8.70 -29.44
N ILE A 153 30.07 -7.40 -29.68
CA ILE A 153 30.47 -6.78 -30.95
C ILE A 153 31.85 -6.14 -30.81
N ASN A 154 32.75 -6.51 -31.73
CA ASN A 154 34.03 -5.82 -31.90
C ASN A 154 33.80 -4.52 -32.69
N LEU A 155 34.22 -3.38 -32.15
CA LEU A 155 33.92 -2.08 -32.72
C LEU A 155 34.69 -1.77 -34.02
N SER A 156 35.87 -2.36 -34.19
CA SER A 156 36.71 -2.16 -35.41
C SER A 156 36.26 -3.05 -36.57
N THR A 157 36.03 -4.34 -36.29
CA THR A 157 35.69 -5.34 -37.32
C THR A 157 34.18 -5.44 -37.56
N LYS A 158 33.36 -4.95 -36.63
CA LYS A 158 31.90 -5.12 -36.58
C LYS A 158 31.44 -6.57 -36.45
N GLN A 159 32.36 -7.47 -36.15
CA GLN A 159 32.03 -8.87 -35.96
C GLN A 159 31.33 -9.09 -34.61
N ILE A 160 30.23 -9.84 -34.64
CA ILE A 160 29.46 -10.24 -33.45
C ILE A 160 29.83 -11.69 -33.10
N SER A 161 30.12 -11.93 -31.83
CA SER A 161 30.33 -13.28 -31.29
C SER A 161 29.27 -13.58 -30.22
N VAL A 162 28.76 -14.81 -30.20
CA VAL A 162 27.84 -15.31 -29.15
C VAL A 162 28.70 -15.90 -28.04
N ASN A 163 28.53 -15.36 -26.83
CA ASN A 163 29.40 -15.69 -25.70
C ASN A 163 28.71 -16.53 -24.61
N SER A 164 27.43 -16.80 -24.74
CA SER A 164 26.69 -17.70 -23.84
C SER A 164 25.56 -18.40 -24.59
N ASP A 165 25.15 -19.54 -24.07
CA ASP A 165 24.02 -20.34 -24.55
C ASP A 165 23.38 -20.99 -23.33
N ILE A 166 22.51 -20.21 -22.62
CA ILE A 166 21.89 -20.58 -21.35
C ILE A 166 20.37 -20.56 -21.53
N GLY A 167 19.72 -21.69 -21.22
CA GLY A 167 18.28 -21.85 -21.40
C GLY A 167 17.40 -21.00 -20.47
N ASP A 168 17.92 -20.59 -19.33
CA ASP A 168 17.16 -19.81 -18.33
C ASP A 168 17.31 -18.27 -18.47
N GLY A 169 18.11 -17.85 -19.46
CA GLY A 169 18.43 -16.45 -19.69
C GLY A 169 19.57 -15.90 -18.81
N ILE A 170 20.33 -14.99 -19.42
CA ILE A 170 21.48 -14.33 -18.81
C ILE A 170 21.57 -12.89 -19.30
N TRP A 171 21.86 -11.96 -18.39
CA TRP A 171 21.88 -10.52 -18.66
C TRP A 171 23.20 -9.90 -18.25
N THR A 172 23.77 -9.06 -19.10
CA THR A 172 24.99 -8.30 -18.84
C THR A 172 24.83 -7.34 -17.67
N LYS A 173 25.90 -7.13 -16.89
CA LYS A 173 25.96 -6.12 -15.85
C LYS A 173 27.20 -5.24 -15.94
N GLN A 174 28.40 -5.81 -15.91
CA GLN A 174 29.66 -5.08 -15.95
C GLN A 174 30.84 -5.98 -16.24
N TRP A 175 31.81 -5.52 -17.00
CA TRP A 175 33.13 -6.13 -17.07
C TRP A 175 33.91 -5.94 -15.76
N MET A 176 34.64 -6.95 -15.36
CA MET A 176 35.59 -6.84 -14.25
C MET A 176 36.83 -6.07 -14.70
N PRO A 177 37.50 -5.34 -13.79
CA PRO A 177 38.63 -4.47 -14.15
C PRO A 177 39.83 -5.19 -14.82
N ASN A 178 39.93 -6.50 -14.68
CA ASN A 178 41.02 -7.32 -15.23
C ASN A 178 40.74 -7.90 -16.61
N ASP A 179 39.72 -7.45 -17.32
CA ASP A 179 39.34 -7.76 -18.69
C ASP A 179 38.98 -9.25 -18.95
N SER A 180 39.05 -10.11 -17.96
CA SER A 180 38.92 -11.57 -18.17
C SER A 180 37.52 -12.10 -17.84
N LEU A 181 36.75 -11.36 -17.07
CA LEU A 181 35.45 -11.83 -16.56
C LEU A 181 34.38 -10.78 -16.74
N LEU A 182 33.20 -11.23 -17.17
CA LEU A 182 31.98 -10.42 -17.22
C LEU A 182 31.05 -10.79 -16.06
N LEU A 183 30.60 -9.79 -15.32
CA LEU A 183 29.58 -9.94 -14.31
C LEU A 183 28.20 -9.94 -14.99
N VAL A 184 27.38 -10.92 -14.66
CA VAL A 184 26.06 -11.14 -15.28
C VAL A 184 25.04 -11.55 -14.24
N THR A 185 23.77 -11.38 -14.55
CA THR A 185 22.68 -11.97 -13.77
C THR A 185 22.03 -13.08 -14.54
N THR A 186 21.62 -14.14 -13.85
CA THR A 186 20.85 -15.25 -14.41
C THR A 186 19.76 -15.67 -13.41
N LEU A 187 18.71 -16.30 -13.90
CA LEU A 187 17.69 -16.90 -13.04
C LEU A 187 18.29 -18.11 -12.31
N ASN A 188 17.90 -18.27 -11.07
CA ASN A 188 18.28 -19.44 -10.26
C ASN A 188 17.06 -20.33 -10.00
N THR A 189 15.96 -19.67 -9.67
CA THR A 189 14.64 -20.27 -9.47
C THR A 189 13.61 -19.23 -9.90
N VAL A 190 12.34 -19.59 -9.89
CA VAL A 190 11.24 -18.67 -10.19
C VAL A 190 11.31 -17.39 -9.34
N ASP A 191 11.86 -17.48 -8.11
CA ASP A 191 11.85 -16.39 -7.13
C ASP A 191 13.25 -15.78 -6.88
N SER A 192 14.30 -16.22 -7.57
CA SER A 192 15.65 -15.75 -7.27
C SER A 192 16.53 -15.54 -8.50
N VAL A 193 17.32 -14.47 -8.42
CA VAL A 193 18.32 -14.09 -9.42
C VAL A 193 19.72 -14.27 -8.83
N ARG A 194 20.62 -14.88 -9.57
CA ARG A 194 22.04 -14.99 -9.21
C ARG A 194 22.88 -13.95 -9.92
N LEU A 195 23.86 -13.42 -9.19
CA LEU A 195 24.93 -12.63 -9.76
C LEU A 195 26.16 -13.54 -9.95
N VAL A 196 26.59 -13.72 -11.19
CA VAL A 196 27.62 -14.69 -11.59
C VAL A 196 28.72 -14.00 -12.40
N LYS A 197 29.94 -14.51 -12.31
CA LYS A 197 31.05 -14.10 -13.17
C LYS A 197 31.25 -15.17 -14.25
N ILE A 198 31.28 -14.76 -15.50
CA ILE A 198 31.56 -15.65 -16.63
C ILE A 198 32.80 -15.21 -17.38
N ASN A 199 33.49 -16.16 -18.04
CA ASN A 199 34.53 -15.84 -19.02
C ASN A 199 33.91 -15.90 -20.43
N PRO A 200 33.57 -14.78 -21.06
CA PRO A 200 32.89 -14.77 -22.35
C PRO A 200 33.80 -15.19 -23.53
N PHE A 201 35.11 -15.29 -23.30
CA PHE A 201 36.06 -15.77 -24.31
C PHE A 201 36.29 -17.27 -24.28
N ARG A 202 35.78 -17.96 -23.30
CA ARG A 202 35.74 -19.42 -23.28
C ARG A 202 34.63 -19.85 -24.24
N SER A 203 35.00 -20.31 -25.46
CA SER A 203 34.02 -20.73 -26.46
C SER A 203 32.97 -21.66 -25.83
N PRO A 204 31.69 -21.35 -25.95
CA PRO A 204 30.68 -22.34 -25.68
C PRO A 204 30.96 -23.50 -26.62
N THR A 205 30.97 -24.73 -26.12
CA THR A 205 30.87 -25.91 -26.95
C THR A 205 29.72 -25.66 -27.91
N THR A 206 29.96 -25.74 -29.22
CA THR A 206 28.95 -25.53 -30.25
C THR A 206 27.73 -26.36 -29.94
N SER A 207 26.78 -25.78 -29.24
CA SER A 207 25.44 -26.32 -29.11
C SER A 207 24.75 -26.07 -30.44
N THR A 208 24.13 -27.09 -31.00
CA THR A 208 23.13 -26.92 -32.04
C THR A 208 22.14 -25.84 -31.61
N PRO A 209 21.82 -24.88 -32.48
CA PRO A 209 20.85 -23.84 -32.14
C PRO A 209 19.59 -24.50 -31.59
N PHE A 210 19.29 -24.25 -30.34
CA PHE A 210 18.06 -24.75 -29.72
C PHE A 210 16.92 -23.93 -30.28
N SER A 211 16.25 -24.42 -31.32
CA SER A 211 15.11 -23.75 -31.92
C SER A 211 13.86 -23.95 -31.07
N ILE A 212 13.86 -23.38 -29.89
CA ILE A 212 12.61 -23.17 -29.11
C ILE A 212 11.63 -22.26 -29.89
N ARG A 213 12.17 -21.51 -30.82
CA ARG A 213 11.46 -20.50 -31.60
C ARG A 213 10.23 -21.03 -32.31
N ASP A 214 10.34 -22.19 -32.95
CA ASP A 214 9.24 -22.70 -33.75
C ASP A 214 8.04 -23.18 -32.92
N LYS A 215 8.23 -23.44 -31.64
CA LYS A 215 7.14 -23.82 -30.73
C LYS A 215 6.46 -22.64 -30.01
N TYR A 216 7.18 -21.57 -29.71
CA TYR A 216 6.64 -20.43 -28.93
C TYR A 216 6.21 -19.24 -29.79
N SER A 217 6.69 -19.14 -31.03
CA SER A 217 6.26 -18.10 -31.96
C SER A 217 5.03 -18.50 -32.80
N SER A 218 4.65 -19.76 -32.79
CA SER A 218 3.45 -20.23 -33.53
C SER A 218 2.14 -19.54 -33.10
N TRP A 219 2.07 -19.03 -31.89
CA TRP A 219 0.93 -18.21 -31.45
C TRP A 219 0.96 -16.79 -32.03
N LEU A 220 2.12 -16.26 -32.37
CA LEU A 220 2.26 -14.99 -33.09
C LEU A 220 1.83 -15.13 -34.56
N ASP A 221 2.11 -16.28 -35.15
CA ASP A 221 1.74 -16.60 -36.54
C ASP A 221 0.24 -16.96 -36.65
N ALA A 222 -0.38 -17.40 -35.56
CA ALA A 222 -1.80 -17.73 -35.48
C ALA A 222 -2.70 -16.56 -35.05
N GLY A 223 -2.11 -15.42 -34.66
CA GLY A 223 -2.87 -14.21 -34.37
C GLY A 223 -3.49 -13.66 -35.65
N PRO A 224 -4.66 -13.01 -35.57
CA PRO A 224 -5.14 -12.21 -36.70
C PRO A 224 -4.00 -11.27 -37.06
N ASP A 225 -3.77 -11.11 -38.36
CA ASP A 225 -2.89 -10.09 -38.90
C ASP A 225 -3.39 -8.75 -38.31
N VAL A 226 -2.88 -8.39 -37.14
CA VAL A 226 -3.05 -7.06 -36.61
C VAL A 226 -2.10 -6.22 -37.46
N SER A 227 -2.47 -6.02 -38.72
CA SER A 227 -2.08 -4.83 -39.39
C SER A 227 -2.54 -3.72 -38.47
N PHE A 228 -1.64 -3.14 -37.69
CA PHE A 228 -1.83 -1.77 -37.23
C PHE A 228 -1.99 -1.00 -38.55
N VAL A 229 -3.21 -0.97 -39.05
CA VAL A 229 -3.56 -0.08 -40.10
C VAL A 229 -3.20 1.27 -39.52
N ASN A 230 -2.14 1.87 -40.04
CA ASN A 230 -1.99 3.31 -40.00
C ASN A 230 -3.15 3.86 -40.86
N GLU A 231 -4.38 3.66 -40.40
CA GLU A 231 -5.44 4.54 -40.79
C GLU A 231 -5.00 5.87 -40.25
N GLU A 232 -4.46 6.69 -41.14
CA GLU A 232 -4.42 8.11 -40.90
C GLU A 232 -5.76 8.43 -40.28
N ILE A 233 -5.75 8.94 -39.04
CA ILE A 233 -6.97 9.36 -38.36
C ILE A 233 -7.53 10.46 -39.28
N LYS A 234 -8.36 10.02 -40.23
CA LYS A 234 -8.93 10.89 -41.30
C LYS A 234 -9.75 12.03 -40.72
N ASN A 235 -10.16 11.90 -39.46
CA ASN A 235 -10.80 12.94 -38.68
C ASN A 235 -10.13 12.98 -37.32
N PRO A 236 -9.08 13.75 -37.08
CA PRO A 236 -8.55 13.98 -35.76
C PRO A 236 -9.69 14.48 -34.88
N VAL A 237 -10.01 13.75 -33.80
CA VAL A 237 -10.98 14.21 -32.82
C VAL A 237 -10.46 15.56 -32.30
N SER A 238 -11.16 16.63 -32.66
CA SER A 238 -10.90 17.93 -32.08
C SER A 238 -11.27 17.82 -30.60
N LEU A 239 -10.26 17.80 -29.76
CA LEU A 239 -10.49 17.87 -28.31
C LEU A 239 -10.90 19.30 -27.98
N ASP A 240 -12.01 19.44 -27.30
CA ASP A 240 -12.40 20.71 -26.70
C ASP A 240 -11.29 21.23 -25.79
N PRO A 241 -11.10 22.55 -25.70
CA PRO A 241 -10.11 23.13 -24.78
C PRO A 241 -10.36 22.59 -23.36
N PRO A 242 -9.29 22.32 -22.58
CA PRO A 242 -9.42 21.81 -21.22
C PRO A 242 -10.35 22.70 -20.39
N GLN A 243 -11.40 22.15 -19.86
CA GLN A 243 -12.33 22.85 -18.98
C GLN A 243 -12.01 22.54 -17.51
N LYS A 244 -12.30 23.50 -16.63
CA LYS A 244 -12.18 23.28 -15.19
C LYS A 244 -13.08 22.12 -14.78
N TYR A 245 -12.49 21.11 -14.15
CA TYR A 245 -13.23 19.95 -13.66
C TYR A 245 -14.26 20.35 -12.61
N ASN A 246 -15.51 19.94 -12.82
CA ASN A 246 -16.61 20.14 -11.87
C ASN A 246 -17.09 18.78 -11.39
N PHE A 247 -16.70 18.41 -10.15
CA PHE A 247 -17.02 17.10 -9.59
C PHE A 247 -18.53 16.84 -9.48
N THR A 248 -19.35 17.85 -9.20
CA THR A 248 -20.79 17.66 -9.01
C THR A 248 -21.50 17.20 -10.29
N LYS A 249 -21.01 17.60 -11.47
CA LYS A 249 -21.52 17.14 -12.76
C LYS A 249 -21.12 15.70 -13.09
N HIS A 250 -20.07 15.22 -12.46
CA HIS A 250 -19.46 13.92 -12.71
C HIS A 250 -19.71 12.90 -11.59
N MET A 251 -20.51 13.25 -10.58
CA MET A 251 -20.94 12.31 -9.54
C MET A 251 -21.77 11.18 -10.14
N ARG A 252 -21.42 9.97 -9.77
CA ARG A 252 -22.15 8.75 -10.17
C ARG A 252 -22.42 7.89 -8.95
N ASN A 253 -23.56 7.26 -8.94
CA ASN A 253 -23.85 6.24 -7.94
C ASN A 253 -22.92 5.04 -8.20
N PHE A 254 -22.14 4.69 -7.21
CA PHE A 254 -21.23 3.55 -7.26
C PHE A 254 -21.94 2.27 -6.81
N ILE A 255 -22.71 2.37 -5.73
CA ILE A 255 -23.50 1.27 -5.19
C ILE A 255 -24.67 1.82 -4.39
N THR A 256 -25.81 1.18 -4.49
CA THR A 256 -26.95 1.37 -3.59
C THR A 256 -27.53 0.01 -3.27
N LEU A 257 -27.57 -0.30 -1.97
CA LEU A 257 -28.12 -1.55 -1.44
C LEU A 257 -29.14 -1.21 -0.35
N ALA A 258 -30.22 -1.94 -0.32
CA ALA A 258 -31.19 -1.90 0.77
C ALA A 258 -31.61 -3.34 1.09
N LEU A 259 -31.37 -3.76 2.31
CA LEU A 259 -31.58 -5.14 2.74
C LEU A 259 -32.53 -5.15 3.96
N PRO A 260 -33.59 -5.94 3.91
CA PRO A 260 -34.46 -6.13 5.06
C PRO A 260 -33.82 -7.10 6.07
N PHE A 261 -33.81 -6.72 7.35
CA PHE A 261 -33.39 -7.55 8.45
C PHE A 261 -34.47 -7.54 9.54
N GLY A 262 -35.32 -8.55 9.55
CA GLY A 262 -36.47 -8.62 10.47
C GLY A 262 -37.39 -7.40 10.31
N ASN A 263 -37.49 -6.59 11.36
CA ASN A 263 -38.29 -5.36 11.38
C ASN A 263 -37.52 -4.12 10.91
N SER A 264 -36.29 -4.27 10.43
CA SER A 264 -35.45 -3.19 9.98
C SER A 264 -35.19 -3.25 8.49
N LEU A 265 -35.03 -2.08 7.87
CA LEU A 265 -34.52 -1.92 6.52
C LEU A 265 -33.19 -1.16 6.61
N THR A 266 -32.10 -1.87 6.32
CA THR A 266 -30.77 -1.25 6.32
C THR A 266 -30.36 -0.92 4.90
N GLY A 267 -29.90 0.32 4.68
CA GLY A 267 -29.49 0.84 3.39
C GLY A 267 -28.10 1.45 3.40
N LEU A 268 -27.41 1.28 2.28
CA LEU A 268 -26.12 1.93 1.99
C LEU A 268 -26.19 2.50 0.58
N SER A 269 -25.80 3.76 0.40
CA SER A 269 -25.62 4.37 -0.90
C SER A 269 -24.28 5.11 -0.96
N MET A 270 -23.47 4.82 -1.98
CA MET A 270 -22.19 5.47 -2.21
C MET A 270 -22.18 6.15 -3.58
N TRP A 271 -21.70 7.36 -3.60
CA TRP A 271 -21.57 8.20 -4.77
C TRP A 271 -20.14 8.71 -4.88
N GLN A 272 -19.59 8.62 -6.07
CA GLN A 272 -18.20 8.96 -6.33
C GLN A 272 -18.08 9.77 -7.62
N ASP A 273 -17.15 10.71 -7.67
CA ASP A 273 -16.82 11.41 -8.89
C ASP A 273 -15.90 10.59 -9.79
N ALA A 274 -15.80 10.98 -11.07
CA ALA A 274 -15.02 10.25 -12.07
C ALA A 274 -13.52 10.14 -11.75
N LEU A 275 -12.99 11.02 -10.90
CA LEU A 275 -11.59 11.01 -10.48
C LEU A 275 -11.36 10.30 -9.13
N ALA A 276 -12.41 9.73 -8.54
CA ALA A 276 -12.38 9.12 -7.20
C ALA A 276 -11.83 10.05 -6.10
N ARG A 277 -11.95 11.37 -6.29
CA ARG A 277 -11.47 12.38 -5.33
C ARG A 277 -12.54 12.80 -4.35
N ASN A 278 -13.81 12.74 -4.77
CA ASN A 278 -14.95 13.12 -3.94
C ASN A 278 -15.87 11.93 -3.80
N MET A 279 -16.19 11.58 -2.57
CA MET A 279 -17.09 10.48 -2.27
C MET A 279 -18.13 10.93 -1.23
N PHE A 280 -19.40 10.63 -1.49
CA PHE A 280 -20.47 10.71 -0.52
C PHE A 280 -20.92 9.30 -0.16
N MET A 281 -21.13 9.08 1.12
CA MET A 281 -21.69 7.84 1.64
C MET A 281 -22.89 8.16 2.53
N PHE A 282 -23.95 7.43 2.30
CA PHE A 282 -25.19 7.46 3.08
C PHE A 282 -25.40 6.04 3.62
N ILE A 283 -25.54 5.92 4.91
CA ILE A 283 -25.93 4.66 5.56
C ILE A 283 -27.14 4.94 6.44
N GLY A 284 -28.09 4.03 6.46
CA GLY A 284 -29.27 4.20 7.28
C GLY A 284 -29.90 2.89 7.66
N ASN A 285 -30.58 2.89 8.78
CA ASN A 285 -31.40 1.80 9.24
C ASN A 285 -32.76 2.34 9.65
N TYR A 286 -33.79 1.93 8.92
CA TYR A 286 -35.17 2.24 9.28
C TYR A 286 -35.72 1.10 10.14
N TYR A 287 -36.16 1.42 11.36
CA TYR A 287 -36.76 0.46 12.26
C TYR A 287 -38.29 0.65 12.27
N SER A 288 -38.98 -0.31 11.66
CA SER A 288 -40.44 -0.22 11.42
C SER A 288 -41.31 -0.15 12.69
N PRO A 289 -41.02 -0.86 13.78
CA PRO A 289 -41.85 -0.78 14.98
C PRO A 289 -41.85 0.58 15.66
N ASN A 290 -40.69 1.27 15.64
CA ASN A 290 -40.54 2.62 16.15
C ASN A 290 -39.53 3.41 15.32
N PRO A 291 -39.99 4.32 14.44
CA PRO A 291 -39.11 5.13 13.60
C PRO A 291 -38.12 6.02 14.37
N ASN A 292 -38.37 6.33 15.63
CA ASN A 292 -37.45 7.11 16.47
C ASN A 292 -36.13 6.37 16.75
N TYR A 293 -36.11 5.04 16.60
CA TYR A 293 -34.90 4.21 16.69
C TYR A 293 -34.20 4.00 15.33
N SER A 294 -34.70 4.69 14.30
CA SER A 294 -34.01 4.67 13.00
C SER A 294 -32.74 5.51 13.06
N SER A 295 -31.77 5.13 12.28
CA SER A 295 -30.46 5.78 12.24
C SER A 295 -30.08 6.23 10.84
N ILE A 296 -29.32 7.30 10.73
CA ILE A 296 -28.75 7.77 9.48
C ILE A 296 -27.35 8.32 9.71
N GLY A 297 -26.42 7.94 8.82
CA GLY A 297 -25.09 8.52 8.71
C GLY A 297 -24.87 9.08 7.33
N ILE A 298 -24.31 10.27 7.25
CA ILE A 298 -23.92 10.93 6.01
C ILE A 298 -22.45 11.28 6.14
N SER A 299 -21.63 10.89 5.19
CA SER A 299 -20.24 11.31 5.16
C SER A 299 -19.82 11.79 3.77
N TYR A 300 -18.97 12.79 3.76
CA TYR A 300 -18.27 13.28 2.58
C TYR A 300 -16.77 13.12 2.78
N GLN A 301 -16.11 12.59 1.78
CA GLN A 301 -14.65 12.43 1.76
C GLN A 301 -14.06 13.11 0.53
N ASN A 302 -12.91 13.74 0.70
CA ASN A 302 -12.17 14.39 -0.37
C ASN A 302 -10.69 14.01 -0.32
N ALA A 303 -10.23 13.27 -1.34
CA ALA A 303 -8.83 12.87 -1.52
C ALA A 303 -8.03 13.86 -2.39
N GLY A 304 -8.64 14.96 -2.80
CA GLY A 304 -7.99 16.00 -3.62
C GLY A 304 -7.39 17.15 -2.81
N ILE A 305 -7.65 17.20 -1.50
CA ILE A 305 -7.10 18.21 -0.59
C ILE A 305 -5.73 17.73 -0.12
N PHE A 306 -4.69 18.35 -0.66
CA PHE A 306 -3.34 18.05 -0.21
C PHE A 306 -3.11 18.59 1.22
N PRO A 307 -2.45 17.84 2.12
CA PRO A 307 -1.67 16.63 1.85
C PRO A 307 -2.37 15.29 2.10
N GLY A 308 -3.67 15.24 2.35
CA GLY A 308 -4.28 14.00 2.77
C GLY A 308 -5.74 13.80 2.38
N LEU A 309 -6.38 12.89 3.07
CA LEU A 309 -7.80 12.59 2.97
C LEU A 309 -8.57 13.43 4.00
N PHE A 310 -9.38 14.35 3.53
CA PHE A 310 -10.33 15.09 4.36
C PHE A 310 -11.66 14.34 4.42
N SER A 311 -12.26 14.28 5.59
CA SER A 311 -13.62 13.76 5.76
C SER A 311 -14.45 14.62 6.71
N ILE A 312 -15.75 14.69 6.44
CA ILE A 312 -16.75 15.25 7.33
C ILE A 312 -17.93 14.29 7.39
N GLY A 313 -18.37 13.98 8.60
CA GLY A 313 -19.47 13.06 8.85
C GLY A 313 -20.51 13.68 9.78
N TYR A 314 -21.78 13.33 9.55
CA TYR A 314 -22.89 13.56 10.44
C TYR A 314 -23.58 12.24 10.72
N ASN A 315 -23.87 12.00 11.98
CA ASN A 315 -24.59 10.82 12.43
C ASN A 315 -25.79 11.22 13.26
N HIS A 316 -26.92 10.59 13.00
CA HIS A 316 -28.12 10.65 13.82
C HIS A 316 -28.48 9.24 14.23
N ASN A 317 -28.50 8.97 15.53
CA ASN A 317 -28.73 7.64 16.11
C ASN A 317 -27.86 6.54 15.48
N LEU A 318 -26.71 6.86 14.90
CA LEU A 318 -25.84 5.86 14.29
C LEU A 318 -25.22 5.03 15.41
N ASP A 319 -25.35 3.71 15.26
CA ASP A 319 -24.91 2.71 16.23
C ASP A 319 -25.66 2.76 17.58
N PRO A 320 -27.00 2.54 17.57
CA PRO A 320 -27.73 2.28 18.78
C PRO A 320 -27.36 0.87 19.32
N SER A 321 -26.11 0.73 19.76
CA SER A 321 -25.67 -0.55 20.33
C SER A 321 -26.37 -0.79 21.66
N ILE A 322 -27.16 -1.85 21.74
CA ILE A 322 -27.73 -2.30 22.99
C ILE A 322 -26.60 -2.92 23.81
N ARG A 323 -26.23 -2.23 24.88
CA ARG A 323 -25.27 -2.76 25.84
C ARG A 323 -26.02 -3.35 27.04
N ILE A 324 -25.56 -4.51 27.50
CA ILE A 324 -26.12 -5.12 28.69
C ILE A 324 -25.43 -4.52 29.92
N TYR A 325 -26.23 -3.83 30.73
CA TYR A 325 -25.80 -3.25 31.99
C TYR A 325 -26.40 -4.04 33.14
N ASN A 326 -25.67 -5.00 33.66
CA ASN A 326 -26.15 -5.88 34.72
C ASN A 326 -27.46 -6.60 34.30
N LYS A 327 -28.56 -6.28 34.92
CA LYS A 327 -29.91 -6.83 34.63
C LYS A 327 -30.76 -5.85 33.80
N ALA A 328 -30.16 -4.84 33.23
CA ALA A 328 -30.81 -3.84 32.38
C ALA A 328 -30.12 -3.74 31.04
N ASN A 329 -30.82 -3.26 30.04
CA ASN A 329 -30.30 -2.91 28.73
C ASN A 329 -30.10 -1.39 28.65
N MET A 330 -29.12 -0.94 27.91
CA MET A 330 -28.85 0.46 27.64
C MET A 330 -28.73 0.69 26.14
N ILE A 331 -29.35 1.76 25.67
CA ILE A 331 -29.13 2.30 24.33
C ILE A 331 -28.53 3.69 24.50
N ASP A 332 -27.42 3.96 23.84
CA ASP A 332 -26.80 5.27 23.76
C ASP A 332 -27.03 5.81 22.33
N PHE A 333 -27.99 6.74 22.21
CA PHE A 333 -28.27 7.40 20.94
C PHE A 333 -27.24 8.48 20.70
N ARG A 334 -26.38 8.26 19.72
CA ARG A 334 -25.29 9.16 19.39
C ARG A 334 -25.63 10.02 18.21
N ASN A 335 -25.70 11.32 18.45
CA ASN A 335 -25.93 12.32 17.43
C ASN A 335 -24.71 13.22 17.33
N GLY A 336 -24.08 13.34 16.16
CA GLY A 336 -22.86 14.12 16.15
C GLY A 336 -22.30 14.43 14.78
N ILE A 337 -21.29 15.28 14.81
CA ILE A 337 -20.50 15.69 13.65
C ILE A 337 -19.05 15.36 13.95
N SER A 338 -18.36 14.81 12.94
CA SER A 338 -16.90 14.65 12.93
C SER A 338 -16.28 15.32 11.71
N ILE A 339 -15.10 15.88 11.90
CA ILE A 339 -14.25 16.42 10.83
C ILE A 339 -12.87 15.86 11.04
N ASP A 340 -12.34 15.16 10.03
CA ASP A 340 -11.07 14.47 10.13
C ASP A 340 -10.18 14.77 8.92
N LEU A 341 -8.88 14.85 9.16
CA LEU A 341 -7.83 14.94 8.17
C LEU A 341 -6.80 13.83 8.40
N SER A 342 -6.70 12.92 7.46
CA SER A 342 -5.72 11.82 7.48
C SER A 342 -4.60 12.10 6.50
N ILE A 343 -3.38 12.29 7.00
CA ILE A 343 -2.20 12.68 6.23
C ILE A 343 -1.28 11.48 6.10
N PRO A 344 -1.26 10.78 4.95
CA PRO A 344 -0.29 9.72 4.70
C PRO A 344 1.09 10.33 4.46
N TYR A 345 2.10 9.81 5.12
CA TYR A 345 3.47 10.23 4.94
C TYR A 345 4.40 9.03 4.79
N ASN A 346 5.19 9.04 3.73
CA ASN A 346 6.09 7.94 3.42
C ASN A 346 7.55 8.41 3.48
N PHE A 347 8.29 7.98 4.50
CA PHE A 347 9.70 8.37 4.74
C PHE A 347 10.69 7.70 3.78
N GLY A 348 10.31 7.44 2.55
CA GLY A 348 11.22 7.05 1.48
C GLY A 348 11.25 5.56 1.15
N GLU A 349 10.43 4.74 1.77
CA GLU A 349 10.22 3.34 1.41
C GLU A 349 8.76 3.12 1.02
N TYR A 350 8.51 3.14 -0.28
CA TYR A 350 7.17 3.26 -0.83
C TYR A 350 6.24 2.07 -0.56
N PHE A 351 6.79 0.86 -0.48
CA PHE A 351 5.99 -0.37 -0.32
C PHE A 351 6.20 -1.09 1.02
N SER A 352 7.13 -0.65 1.85
CA SER A 352 7.53 -1.36 3.05
C SER A 352 7.11 -0.70 4.35
N SER A 353 6.74 0.59 4.34
CA SER A 353 6.24 1.24 5.53
C SER A 353 5.30 2.39 5.22
N ASN A 354 4.15 2.40 5.87
CA ASN A 354 3.14 3.44 5.77
C ASN A 354 3.06 4.21 7.09
N HIS A 355 3.20 5.52 7.02
CA HIS A 355 2.96 6.43 8.12
C HIS A 355 1.70 7.23 7.84
N THR A 356 0.87 7.43 8.84
CA THR A 356 -0.32 8.27 8.74
C THR A 356 -0.43 9.11 10.01
N ILE A 357 -0.71 10.40 9.86
CA ILE A 357 -1.07 11.29 10.94
C ILE A 357 -2.54 11.64 10.75
N ASP A 358 -3.33 11.40 11.77
CA ASP A 358 -4.76 11.70 11.78
C ASP A 358 -5.01 12.86 12.75
N VAL A 359 -5.76 13.85 12.30
CA VAL A 359 -6.19 14.98 13.13
C VAL A 359 -7.70 15.13 12.97
N GLY A 360 -8.43 15.15 14.08
CA GLY A 360 -9.87 15.18 14.03
C GLY A 360 -10.49 16.09 15.09
N VAL A 361 -11.73 16.46 14.84
CA VAL A 361 -12.63 17.12 15.79
C VAL A 361 -13.96 16.38 15.76
N SER A 362 -14.46 15.99 16.91
CA SER A 362 -15.77 15.35 17.03
C SER A 362 -16.59 16.03 18.11
N ILE A 363 -17.88 16.16 17.86
CA ILE A 363 -18.88 16.59 18.84
C ILE A 363 -19.99 15.56 18.77
N ILE A 364 -20.18 14.81 19.85
CA ILE A 364 -21.14 13.72 19.96
C ILE A 364 -22.07 14.01 21.12
N ASN A 365 -23.36 14.15 20.85
CA ASN A 365 -24.36 14.19 21.88
C ASN A 365 -24.77 12.77 22.27
N HIS A 366 -24.72 12.46 23.55
CA HIS A 366 -25.18 11.23 24.15
C HIS A 366 -26.58 11.42 24.73
N ASP A 367 -27.52 10.61 24.25
CA ASP A 367 -28.88 10.50 24.77
C ASP A 367 -29.10 9.04 25.18
N VAL A 368 -29.20 8.78 26.46
CA VAL A 368 -29.09 7.45 27.04
C VAL A 368 -30.43 6.95 27.57
N VAL A 369 -30.89 5.83 27.02
CA VAL A 369 -32.10 5.15 27.48
C VAL A 369 -31.72 3.86 28.16
N VAL A 370 -32.11 3.67 29.41
CA VAL A 370 -31.92 2.42 30.16
C VAL A 370 -33.25 1.75 30.44
N PHE A 371 -33.38 0.47 30.13
CA PHE A 371 -34.63 -0.25 30.22
C PHE A 371 -34.44 -1.73 30.60
N LYS A 372 -35.45 -2.38 31.16
CA LYS A 372 -35.45 -3.81 31.43
C LYS A 372 -36.28 -4.61 30.42
N GLU A 373 -37.40 -4.05 30.01
CA GLU A 373 -38.37 -4.66 29.14
C GLU A 373 -38.80 -3.69 28.05
N THR A 374 -39.26 -4.22 26.94
CA THR A 374 -39.90 -3.41 25.88
C THR A 374 -41.40 -3.60 25.94
N ASP A 375 -42.16 -2.54 25.66
CA ASP A 375 -43.60 -2.65 25.47
C ASP A 375 -43.91 -3.62 24.33
N LYS A 376 -44.76 -4.60 24.61
CA LYS A 376 -45.08 -5.68 23.65
C LYS A 376 -45.86 -5.19 22.43
N LYS A 377 -46.52 -4.03 22.50
CA LYS A 377 -47.33 -3.48 21.38
C LYS A 377 -46.54 -2.51 20.52
N THR A 378 -45.76 -1.63 21.15
CA THR A 378 -45.01 -0.56 20.46
C THR A 378 -43.57 -0.94 20.18
N GLY A 379 -43.00 -1.93 20.89
CA GLY A 379 -41.58 -2.27 20.84
C GLY A 379 -40.69 -1.24 21.54
N GLU A 380 -41.28 -0.23 22.19
CA GLU A 380 -40.54 0.80 22.90
C GLU A 380 -39.95 0.28 24.21
N PRO A 381 -38.73 0.70 24.58
CA PRO A 381 -38.18 0.39 25.88
C PRO A 381 -39.01 1.06 26.98
N ILE A 382 -39.31 0.29 28.02
CA ILE A 382 -39.89 0.84 29.25
C ILE A 382 -38.74 1.35 30.10
N GLU A 383 -38.53 2.66 30.06
CA GLU A 383 -37.42 3.31 30.74
C GLU A 383 -37.46 3.05 32.25
N ILE A 384 -36.32 2.90 32.85
CA ILE A 384 -36.13 2.81 34.29
C ILE A 384 -35.34 4.01 34.79
N GLU A 385 -35.65 4.48 36.01
CA GLU A 385 -34.92 5.57 36.63
C GLU A 385 -33.46 5.20 36.86
N LEU A 386 -32.54 6.04 36.41
CA LEU A 386 -31.10 5.89 36.57
C LEU A 386 -30.68 6.13 38.03
N LYS A 387 -30.70 5.08 38.85
CA LYS A 387 -30.21 5.15 40.24
C LYS A 387 -28.96 4.29 40.37
N GLU A 388 -27.88 4.82 40.96
CA GLU A 388 -26.62 4.08 41.17
C GLU A 388 -26.83 2.73 41.87
N GLU A 389 -27.76 2.62 42.80
CA GLU A 389 -28.11 1.41 43.50
C GLU A 389 -28.64 0.28 42.59
N ASN A 390 -29.09 0.59 41.38
CA ASN A 390 -29.57 -0.37 40.40
C ASN A 390 -28.45 -0.95 39.52
N PHE A 391 -27.24 -0.39 39.59
CA PHE A 391 -26.13 -0.76 38.74
C PHE A 391 -24.88 -1.02 39.58
N TYR A 392 -24.20 -2.13 39.34
CA TYR A 392 -22.85 -2.32 39.85
C TYR A 392 -21.78 -1.73 38.91
N LEU A 393 -22.17 -1.23 37.74
CA LEU A 393 -21.37 -0.46 36.81
C LEU A 393 -21.76 1.03 36.94
N PRO A 394 -20.86 1.97 36.65
CA PRO A 394 -21.16 3.40 36.69
C PRO A 394 -22.36 3.75 35.80
N VAL A 395 -23.22 4.62 36.30
CA VAL A 395 -24.42 5.08 35.59
C VAL A 395 -23.99 5.84 34.33
N PRO A 396 -24.58 5.53 33.15
CA PRO A 396 -24.34 6.28 31.93
C PRO A 396 -24.66 7.78 32.10
N GLU A 397 -23.95 8.62 31.37
CA GLU A 397 -24.07 10.07 31.45
C GLU A 397 -24.57 10.65 30.13
N GLU A 398 -25.55 11.53 30.19
CA GLU A 398 -26.02 12.31 29.04
C GLU A 398 -25.18 13.59 28.88
N GLY A 399 -25.13 14.12 27.66
CA GLY A 399 -24.43 15.37 27.36
C GLY A 399 -23.63 15.33 26.08
N ASN A 400 -22.98 16.44 25.80
CA ASN A 400 -22.14 16.63 24.64
C ASN A 400 -20.70 16.22 24.96
N ASP A 401 -20.16 15.29 24.19
CA ASP A 401 -18.75 14.90 24.21
C ASP A 401 -18.02 15.53 23.02
N GLY A 402 -17.37 16.67 23.27
CA GLY A 402 -16.59 17.40 22.28
C GLY A 402 -15.10 17.21 22.51
N TYR A 403 -14.38 16.64 21.54
CA TYR A 403 -12.94 16.36 21.65
C TYR A 403 -12.16 16.59 20.37
N LEU A 404 -10.87 16.87 20.55
CA LEU A 404 -9.86 16.90 19.51
C LEU A 404 -9.10 15.57 19.52
N SER A 405 -8.92 14.98 18.36
CA SER A 405 -8.15 13.75 18.18
C SER A 405 -6.84 14.01 17.46
N LEU A 406 -5.76 13.39 17.95
CA LEU A 406 -4.48 13.31 17.28
C LEU A 406 -4.04 11.85 17.22
N GLY A 407 -3.97 11.31 16.01
CA GLY A 407 -3.59 9.94 15.76
C GLY A 407 -2.26 9.81 15.01
N TYR A 408 -1.55 8.74 15.27
CA TYR A 408 -0.41 8.31 14.49
C TYR A 408 -0.50 6.81 14.23
N LYS A 409 -0.31 6.44 12.99
CA LYS A 409 -0.27 5.04 12.54
C LYS A 409 0.98 4.79 11.71
N TRP A 410 1.65 3.71 12.00
CA TRP A 410 2.73 3.20 11.19
C TRP A 410 2.66 1.68 11.09
N THR A 411 2.97 1.13 9.93
CA THR A 411 3.07 -0.31 9.76
C THR A 411 4.02 -0.66 8.63
N ASN A 412 4.82 -1.68 8.83
CA ASN A 412 5.55 -2.37 7.79
C ASN A 412 5.08 -3.84 7.65
N LEU A 413 3.91 -4.15 8.19
CA LEU A 413 3.32 -5.48 8.09
C LEU A 413 3.18 -5.87 6.63
N ARG A 414 3.70 -7.03 6.27
CA ARG A 414 3.59 -7.56 4.91
C ARG A 414 2.21 -8.13 4.67
N PRO A 415 1.69 -8.06 3.44
CA PRO A 415 0.42 -8.71 3.09
C PRO A 415 0.49 -10.21 3.36
N HIS A 416 -0.66 -10.86 3.34
CA HIS A 416 -0.77 -12.30 3.57
C HIS A 416 0.24 -13.09 2.74
N GLN A 417 1.01 -13.93 3.41
CA GLN A 417 1.77 -14.97 2.76
C GLN A 417 0.83 -16.13 2.42
N ARG A 418 1.10 -16.85 1.33
CA ARG A 418 0.28 -18.01 0.92
C ARG A 418 0.05 -19.05 2.03
N ASN A 419 0.93 -19.11 3.00
CA ASN A 419 0.90 -20.10 4.08
C ASN A 419 0.07 -19.67 5.28
N PHE A 420 -0.30 -18.40 5.42
CA PHE A 420 -0.98 -17.87 6.58
C PHE A 420 -2.29 -17.17 6.19
N LEU A 421 -3.30 -17.32 7.04
CA LEU A 421 -4.59 -16.64 6.88
C LEU A 421 -4.54 -15.16 7.29
N GLN A 422 -3.49 -14.76 7.99
CA GLN A 422 -3.31 -13.39 8.48
C GLN A 422 -1.84 -12.97 8.29
N PRO A 423 -1.55 -11.67 8.12
CA PRO A 423 -0.18 -11.18 8.09
C PRO A 423 0.59 -11.63 9.33
N SER A 424 1.81 -12.14 9.14
CA SER A 424 2.64 -12.66 10.21
C SER A 424 3.99 -11.95 10.33
N ASP A 425 4.47 -11.31 9.27
CA ASP A 425 5.77 -10.65 9.25
C ASP A 425 5.63 -9.13 9.25
N GLY A 426 6.41 -8.48 10.10
CA GLY A 426 6.43 -7.04 10.25
C GLY A 426 5.76 -6.57 11.54
N PHE A 427 5.75 -5.26 11.73
CA PHE A 427 5.27 -4.60 12.92
C PHE A 427 4.40 -3.40 12.57
N GLY A 428 3.54 -3.02 13.50
CA GLY A 428 2.74 -1.82 13.42
C GLY A 428 2.52 -1.18 14.78
N ILE A 429 2.31 0.11 14.75
CA ILE A 429 1.91 0.92 15.89
C ILE A 429 0.74 1.81 15.48
N LYS A 430 -0.28 1.88 16.33
CA LYS A 430 -1.30 2.93 16.30
C LYS A 430 -1.24 3.63 17.67
N ALA A 431 -1.22 4.94 17.67
CA ALA A 431 -1.33 5.74 18.88
C ALA A 431 -2.37 6.82 18.64
N ASN A 432 -3.24 7.06 19.59
CA ASN A 432 -4.25 8.12 19.52
C ASN A 432 -4.34 8.84 20.86
N MET A 433 -4.59 10.16 20.79
CA MET A 433 -4.86 11.01 21.93
C MET A 433 -6.12 11.81 21.65
N ASP A 434 -7.12 11.67 22.53
CA ASP A 434 -8.34 12.46 22.51
C ASP A 434 -8.31 13.45 23.67
N TYR A 435 -8.49 14.71 23.34
CA TYR A 435 -8.52 15.81 24.30
C TYR A 435 -9.89 16.48 24.28
N ALA A 436 -10.66 16.29 25.34
CA ALA A 436 -11.95 16.92 25.58
C ALA A 436 -11.83 18.01 26.64
N ASN A 437 -12.50 19.11 26.40
CA ASN A 437 -12.57 20.22 27.36
C ASN A 437 -13.94 20.93 27.23
N LYS A 438 -14.54 21.27 28.35
CA LYS A 438 -15.84 22.00 28.41
C LYS A 438 -15.88 23.28 27.59
N SER A 439 -14.72 23.92 27.36
CA SER A 439 -14.60 25.08 26.48
C SER A 439 -14.61 24.74 24.98
N LEU A 440 -14.55 23.46 24.61
CA LEU A 440 -14.52 22.96 23.25
C LEU A 440 -15.85 22.29 22.84
N PHE A 441 -16.98 22.86 23.20
CA PHE A 441 -18.33 22.38 22.84
C PHE A 441 -18.78 21.10 23.56
N GLY A 442 -18.24 20.77 24.74
CA GLY A 442 -18.59 19.57 25.48
C GLY A 442 -18.96 19.81 26.94
N ASP A 443 -19.63 18.83 27.55
CA ASP A 443 -19.95 18.75 28.97
C ASP A 443 -18.87 18.02 29.76
N PHE A 444 -18.01 17.29 29.07
CA PHE A 444 -16.94 16.47 29.62
C PHE A 444 -15.56 17.11 29.46
N SER A 445 -14.64 16.77 30.35
CA SER A 445 -13.24 17.20 30.26
C SER A 445 -12.33 16.03 30.61
N TYR A 446 -11.54 15.55 29.63
CA TYR A 446 -10.61 14.45 29.82
C TYR A 446 -9.48 14.47 28.79
N THR A 447 -8.45 13.71 29.04
CA THR A 447 -7.45 13.31 28.05
C THR A 447 -7.34 11.79 28.07
N MET A 448 -7.66 11.18 26.97
CA MET A 448 -7.50 9.73 26.75
C MET A 448 -6.34 9.48 25.82
N VAL A 449 -5.51 8.51 26.15
CA VAL A 449 -4.43 8.03 25.27
C VAL A 449 -4.64 6.54 25.03
N SER A 450 -4.53 6.14 23.77
CA SER A 450 -4.56 4.74 23.37
C SER A 450 -3.37 4.36 22.53
N THR A 451 -2.88 3.13 22.69
CA THR A 451 -1.83 2.55 21.86
C THR A 451 -2.18 1.12 21.47
N ASP A 452 -1.78 0.73 20.28
CA ASP A 452 -1.89 -0.63 19.76
C ASP A 452 -0.56 -0.98 19.06
N LEU A 453 0.20 -1.86 19.69
CA LEU A 453 1.46 -2.39 19.18
C LEU A 453 1.21 -3.82 18.72
N TYR A 454 1.50 -4.12 17.47
CA TYR A 454 1.25 -5.44 16.91
C TYR A 454 2.30 -5.84 15.89
N GLY A 455 2.47 -7.14 15.72
CA GLY A 455 3.35 -7.65 14.69
C GLY A 455 3.94 -9.00 15.02
N GLY A 456 4.78 -9.49 14.12
CA GLY A 456 5.37 -10.80 14.30
C GLY A 456 6.54 -11.08 13.38
N PHE A 457 7.10 -12.24 13.59
CA PHE A 457 8.18 -12.79 12.80
C PHE A 457 7.96 -14.30 12.62
N LYS A 458 7.94 -14.76 11.38
CA LYS A 458 7.60 -16.15 11.03
C LYS A 458 6.25 -16.57 11.64
N ASN A 459 6.27 -17.58 12.49
CA ASN A 459 5.08 -18.16 13.11
C ASN A 459 4.67 -17.45 14.40
N PHE A 460 5.49 -16.57 14.92
CA PHE A 460 5.21 -15.86 16.16
C PHE A 460 4.54 -14.52 15.88
N TYR A 461 3.48 -14.21 16.59
CA TYR A 461 2.77 -12.95 16.54
C TYR A 461 2.45 -12.45 17.94
N MET A 462 2.53 -11.14 18.14
CA MET A 462 2.14 -10.49 19.39
C MET A 462 1.35 -9.22 19.12
N ARG A 463 0.49 -8.87 20.07
CA ARG A 463 -0.25 -7.63 20.11
C ARG A 463 -0.36 -7.13 21.55
N ILE A 464 -0.20 -5.82 21.74
CA ILE A 464 -0.43 -5.16 23.03
C ILE A 464 -1.25 -3.91 22.76
N LYS A 465 -2.42 -3.81 23.38
CA LYS A 465 -3.26 -2.62 23.39
C LYS A 465 -3.27 -2.02 24.79
N SER A 466 -3.18 -0.71 24.86
CA SER A 466 -3.42 0.03 26.10
C SER A 466 -4.29 1.25 25.83
N MET A 467 -5.15 1.56 26.77
CA MET A 467 -5.98 2.76 26.79
C MET A 467 -6.00 3.31 28.19
N ALA A 468 -5.90 4.62 28.34
CA ALA A 468 -5.93 5.24 29.65
C ALA A 468 -6.47 6.67 29.58
N VAL A 469 -7.35 7.03 30.50
CA VAL A 469 -7.73 8.40 30.79
C VAL A 469 -6.68 9.00 31.72
N THR A 470 -5.79 9.82 31.16
CA THR A 470 -4.65 10.38 31.90
C THR A 470 -5.04 11.57 32.75
N SER A 471 -6.09 12.32 32.38
CA SER A 471 -6.63 13.43 33.14
C SER A 471 -8.13 13.55 32.94
N GLY A 472 -8.83 14.14 33.92
CA GLY A 472 -10.26 14.37 33.85
C GLY A 472 -11.11 13.12 33.97
N LYS A 473 -12.34 13.20 33.46
CA LYS A 473 -13.34 12.11 33.47
C LYS A 473 -14.08 12.11 32.13
N GLN A 474 -14.05 10.97 31.46
CA GLN A 474 -14.86 10.72 30.26
C GLN A 474 -16.29 10.29 30.64
N PRO A 475 -17.26 10.29 29.70
CA PRO A 475 -18.57 9.71 29.94
C PRO A 475 -18.46 8.26 30.42
N ASN A 476 -19.24 7.87 31.42
CA ASN A 476 -19.15 6.55 32.01
C ASN A 476 -19.36 5.40 31.00
N GLN A 477 -20.20 5.59 29.98
CA GLN A 477 -20.42 4.62 28.90
C GLN A 477 -19.21 4.45 27.98
N ASN A 478 -18.25 5.36 28.00
CA ASN A 478 -17.01 5.29 27.24
C ASN A 478 -15.84 4.70 28.04
N LEU A 479 -16.08 4.21 29.25
CA LEU A 479 -15.06 3.51 30.04
C LEU A 479 -14.48 2.35 29.24
N VAL A 480 -13.17 2.22 29.33
CA VAL A 480 -12.43 1.18 28.63
C VAL A 480 -12.41 -0.13 29.43
N GLY A 481 -12.24 -1.25 28.74
CA GLY A 481 -12.20 -2.49 29.51
C GLY A 481 -12.05 -3.75 28.70
N LEU A 482 -11.94 -4.83 29.47
CA LEU A 482 -11.99 -6.19 28.99
C LEU A 482 -13.45 -6.65 29.11
N THR A 483 -14.08 -6.98 27.99
CA THR A 483 -15.50 -7.30 27.94
C THR A 483 -15.74 -8.68 27.34
N ASN A 484 -16.88 -9.26 27.66
CA ASN A 484 -17.29 -10.59 27.16
C ASN A 484 -17.85 -10.56 25.71
N ASP A 485 -17.87 -9.44 25.04
CA ASP A 485 -18.33 -9.37 23.65
C ASP A 485 -17.36 -10.11 22.73
N SER A 486 -17.52 -11.43 22.68
CA SER A 486 -16.81 -12.26 21.70
C SER A 486 -17.41 -12.01 20.32
N PRO A 487 -16.71 -11.36 19.39
CA PRO A 487 -17.16 -11.38 18.01
C PRO A 487 -17.08 -12.83 17.52
N ILE A 488 -18.08 -13.25 16.79
CA ILE A 488 -17.96 -14.44 15.96
C ILE A 488 -16.89 -14.11 14.92
N TYR A 489 -15.69 -14.62 15.12
CA TYR A 489 -14.63 -14.58 14.12
C TYR A 489 -15.04 -15.43 12.92
N LEU A 490 -15.67 -14.82 11.96
CA LEU A 490 -15.72 -15.40 10.63
C LEU A 490 -14.29 -15.29 10.07
N ALA A 491 -13.57 -16.39 10.13
CA ALA A 491 -12.18 -16.49 9.71
C ALA A 491 -12.02 -15.97 8.29
N GLY A 492 -11.17 -14.98 8.12
CA GLY A 492 -10.82 -14.39 6.82
C GLY A 492 -11.72 -13.26 6.32
N ALA A 493 -12.85 -12.96 6.97
CA ALA A 493 -13.73 -11.86 6.60
C ALA A 493 -13.73 -10.73 7.64
N VAL A 494 -12.61 -10.46 8.26
CA VAL A 494 -12.44 -9.24 9.05
C VAL A 494 -12.36 -8.08 8.07
N VAL A 495 -13.52 -7.53 7.76
CA VAL A 495 -13.60 -6.24 7.10
C VAL A 495 -13.24 -5.22 8.19
N ASP A 496 -12.07 -4.60 8.08
CA ASP A 496 -11.63 -3.54 8.98
C ASP A 496 -12.78 -2.52 9.14
N GLY A 497 -13.23 -2.34 10.38
CA GLY A 497 -14.27 -1.38 10.74
C GLY A 497 -15.71 -1.91 10.79
N VAL A 498 -15.99 -3.17 10.42
CA VAL A 498 -17.35 -3.75 10.51
C VAL A 498 -17.54 -4.57 11.80
N ILE A 499 -16.48 -5.17 12.31
CA ILE A 499 -16.53 -5.91 13.58
C ILE A 499 -15.69 -5.13 14.61
N PRO A 500 -16.25 -4.73 15.75
CA PRO A 500 -15.49 -4.07 16.79
C PRO A 500 -14.31 -4.95 17.22
N GLU A 501 -13.12 -4.35 17.28
CA GLU A 501 -11.96 -5.05 17.82
C GLU A 501 -12.20 -5.37 19.30
N THR A 502 -12.25 -6.66 19.64
CA THR A 502 -12.35 -7.04 21.04
C THR A 502 -11.01 -6.91 21.76
N HIS A 503 -11.10 -6.53 23.00
CA HIS A 503 -9.97 -6.45 23.93
C HIS A 503 -10.11 -7.54 25.01
N ASN A 504 -10.67 -8.69 24.64
CA ASN A 504 -11.01 -9.72 25.58
C ASN A 504 -10.00 -10.87 25.51
N PRO A 505 -9.38 -11.25 26.63
CA PRO A 505 -8.63 -12.50 26.70
C PRO A 505 -9.54 -13.68 26.33
N ARG A 506 -9.14 -14.45 25.33
CA ARG A 506 -9.95 -15.58 24.82
C ARG A 506 -10.22 -16.60 25.93
N GLY A 507 -11.47 -17.00 26.09
CA GLY A 507 -11.92 -17.88 27.16
C GLY A 507 -12.25 -17.16 28.48
N TRP A 508 -12.12 -15.83 28.54
CA TRP A 508 -12.58 -15.04 29.68
C TRP A 508 -14.03 -14.61 29.49
N ASP A 509 -14.88 -14.83 30.47
CA ASP A 509 -16.34 -14.64 30.41
C ASP A 509 -16.89 -13.52 31.31
N LYS A 510 -16.01 -12.73 31.93
CA LYS A 510 -16.40 -11.65 32.84
C LYS A 510 -16.10 -10.27 32.25
N ILE A 511 -16.84 -9.29 32.73
CA ILE A 511 -16.62 -7.88 32.39
C ILE A 511 -15.67 -7.27 33.42
N ARG A 512 -14.65 -6.56 32.95
CA ARG A 512 -13.78 -5.72 33.78
C ARG A 512 -13.55 -4.41 33.05
N ILE A 513 -14.01 -3.32 33.63
CA ILE A 513 -13.94 -1.98 33.05
C ILE A 513 -13.27 -1.00 34.01
N GLY A 514 -12.76 0.10 33.47
CA GLY A 514 -12.13 1.17 34.20
C GLY A 514 -11.81 2.38 33.30
N ASP A 515 -11.05 3.30 33.84
CA ASP A 515 -10.50 4.43 33.09
C ASP A 515 -9.15 4.07 32.44
N SER A 516 -8.64 2.91 32.72
CA SER A 516 -7.38 2.37 32.15
C SER A 516 -7.49 0.88 31.87
N MET A 517 -6.90 0.42 30.77
CA MET A 517 -6.82 -0.99 30.42
C MET A 517 -5.51 -1.33 29.70
N ILE A 518 -5.09 -2.59 29.84
CA ILE A 518 -4.06 -3.23 29.01
C ILE A 518 -4.58 -4.60 28.59
N PHE A 519 -4.43 -4.90 27.32
CA PHE A 519 -4.67 -6.22 26.74
C PHE A 519 -3.47 -6.64 25.93
N GLY A 520 -3.00 -7.86 26.09
CA GLY A 520 -1.91 -8.44 25.32
C GLY A 520 -2.27 -9.84 24.83
N SER A 521 -1.79 -10.17 23.67
CA SER A 521 -1.95 -11.47 23.02
C SER A 521 -0.64 -11.92 22.41
N MET A 522 -0.28 -13.18 22.64
CA MET A 522 0.82 -13.87 21.98
C MET A 522 0.28 -15.12 21.27
N GLU A 523 0.71 -15.30 20.03
CA GLU A 523 0.27 -16.41 19.20
C GLU A 523 1.45 -17.11 18.55
N ILE A 524 1.41 -18.44 18.52
CA ILE A 524 2.23 -19.25 17.62
C ILE A 524 1.30 -19.80 16.55
N ARG A 525 1.45 -19.32 15.32
CA ARG A 525 0.59 -19.62 14.16
C ARG A 525 1.20 -20.76 13.36
N LEU A 526 0.50 -21.89 13.28
CA LEU A 526 0.95 -23.11 12.61
C LEU A 526 0.03 -23.37 11.40
N PRO A 527 0.48 -23.11 10.15
CA PRO A 527 -0.31 -23.43 8.98
C PRO A 527 -0.35 -24.96 8.81
N VAL A 528 -1.56 -25.53 8.83
CA VAL A 528 -1.80 -26.96 8.59
C VAL A 528 -2.07 -27.19 7.10
N VAL A 529 -2.97 -26.38 6.55
CA VAL A 529 -3.21 -26.30 5.11
C VAL A 529 -2.93 -24.86 4.68
N PRO A 530 -1.90 -24.61 3.87
CA PRO A 530 -1.50 -23.28 3.48
C PRO A 530 -2.68 -22.44 2.96
N GLY A 531 -2.90 -21.27 3.56
CA GLY A 531 -3.98 -20.35 3.20
C GLY A 531 -5.40 -20.79 3.54
N ALA A 532 -5.61 -21.98 4.10
CA ALA A 532 -6.93 -22.54 4.32
C ALA A 532 -7.22 -22.92 5.78
N LEU A 533 -6.25 -23.50 6.48
CA LEU A 533 -6.40 -23.94 7.87
C LEU A 533 -5.12 -23.66 8.66
N SER A 534 -5.25 -22.99 9.78
CA SER A 534 -4.18 -22.86 10.76
C SER A 534 -4.63 -23.30 12.16
N ILE A 535 -3.69 -23.83 12.93
CA ILE A 535 -3.83 -24.08 14.37
C ILE A 535 -2.94 -23.04 15.05
N ASN A 536 -3.51 -22.25 15.94
CA ASN A 536 -2.76 -21.23 16.67
C ASN A 536 -2.74 -21.58 18.15
N LEU A 537 -1.57 -21.62 18.73
CA LEU A 537 -1.40 -21.63 20.17
C LEU A 537 -1.46 -20.19 20.65
N ILE A 538 -2.28 -19.91 21.65
CA ILE A 538 -2.58 -18.57 22.11
C ILE A 538 -2.29 -18.43 23.61
N SER A 539 -1.84 -17.24 23.98
CA SER A 539 -1.72 -16.82 25.38
C SER A 539 -2.13 -15.36 25.44
N ASP A 540 -3.22 -15.08 26.14
CA ASP A 540 -3.76 -13.74 26.29
C ASP A 540 -3.65 -13.30 27.74
N PHE A 541 -3.39 -12.01 27.95
CA PHE A 541 -3.38 -11.41 29.27
C PHE A 541 -4.03 -10.04 29.24
N GLY A 542 -4.54 -9.58 30.34
CA GLY A 542 -5.14 -8.27 30.43
C GLY A 542 -5.54 -7.85 31.82
N ASN A 543 -5.78 -6.57 31.97
CA ASN A 543 -6.39 -5.97 33.13
C ASN A 543 -7.07 -4.64 32.77
N ALA A 544 -8.06 -4.25 33.54
CA ALA A 544 -8.66 -2.92 33.48
C ALA A 544 -8.92 -2.44 34.92
N TRP A 545 -8.68 -1.17 35.19
CA TRP A 545 -8.75 -0.59 36.51
C TRP A 545 -9.15 0.89 36.48
N THR A 546 -9.63 1.41 37.62
CA THR A 546 -9.84 2.84 37.85
C THR A 546 -8.63 3.42 38.59
N LYS A 547 -8.44 4.76 38.53
CA LYS A 547 -7.34 5.45 39.24
C LYS A 547 -7.26 5.14 40.73
N ASN A 548 -8.38 4.80 41.35
CA ASN A 548 -8.51 4.54 42.79
C ASN A 548 -8.57 3.07 43.16
N ALA A 549 -8.64 2.17 42.19
CA ALA A 549 -8.66 0.74 42.45
C ALA A 549 -7.23 0.17 42.42
N LYS A 550 -6.83 -0.58 43.48
CA LYS A 550 -5.63 -1.40 43.40
C LYS A 550 -5.83 -2.38 42.23
N SER A 551 -4.79 -2.54 41.41
CA SER A 551 -4.83 -3.55 40.35
C SER A 551 -5.11 -4.91 40.97
N GLU A 552 -6.29 -5.44 40.74
CA GLU A 552 -6.60 -6.81 41.05
C GLU A 552 -5.78 -7.75 40.18
N ASP A 553 -5.84 -9.03 40.47
CA ASP A 553 -5.08 -10.05 39.76
C ASP A 553 -5.22 -9.94 38.24
N TRP A 554 -4.09 -10.02 37.56
CA TRP A 554 -4.05 -10.05 36.11
C TRP A 554 -4.80 -11.27 35.56
N ILE A 555 -5.58 -11.05 34.53
CA ILE A 555 -6.23 -12.11 33.78
C ILE A 555 -5.17 -12.70 32.86
N HIS A 556 -5.04 -14.03 32.91
CA HIS A 556 -4.19 -14.77 31.98
C HIS A 556 -4.96 -16.00 31.50
N THR A 557 -5.00 -16.17 30.18
CA THR A 557 -5.60 -17.33 29.54
C THR A 557 -4.62 -17.94 28.55
N ALA A 558 -4.73 -19.24 28.32
CA ALA A 558 -3.95 -19.94 27.32
C ALA A 558 -4.80 -21.04 26.68
N GLY A 559 -4.56 -21.29 25.41
CA GLY A 559 -5.34 -22.26 24.66
C GLY A 559 -4.88 -22.43 23.23
N TYR A 560 -5.76 -22.99 22.43
CA TYR A 560 -5.56 -23.14 21.00
C TYR A 560 -6.79 -22.68 20.23
N GLU A 561 -6.57 -22.27 18.99
CA GLU A 561 -7.59 -21.76 18.09
C GLU A 561 -7.42 -22.38 16.71
N PHE A 562 -8.52 -22.76 16.10
CA PHE A 562 -8.56 -23.17 14.70
C PHE A 562 -9.05 -22.00 13.84
N ARG A 563 -8.28 -21.63 12.82
CA ARG A 563 -8.70 -20.63 11.83
C ARG A 563 -8.89 -21.28 10.48
N LEU A 564 -10.08 -21.09 9.91
CA LEU A 564 -10.44 -21.56 8.58
C LEU A 564 -10.57 -20.38 7.62
N GLY A 565 -9.94 -20.49 6.45
CA GLY A 565 -10.12 -19.51 5.38
C GLY A 565 -11.45 -19.69 4.66
N LEU A 566 -12.26 -18.66 4.58
CA LEU A 566 -13.55 -18.68 3.86
C LEU A 566 -13.40 -18.97 2.36
N GLY A 567 -12.23 -18.77 1.77
CA GLY A 567 -11.95 -19.16 0.38
C GLY A 567 -12.17 -20.63 0.06
N LEU A 568 -12.22 -21.50 1.07
CA LEU A 568 -12.62 -22.91 0.92
C LEU A 568 -14.13 -23.09 0.74
N ILE A 569 -14.94 -22.15 1.23
CA ILE A 569 -16.42 -22.23 1.19
C ILE A 569 -16.95 -21.57 -0.07
N PHE A 570 -16.30 -20.51 -0.53
CA PHE A 570 -16.64 -19.81 -1.77
C PHE A 570 -15.60 -20.14 -2.83
N LEU A 571 -15.90 -21.08 -3.70
CA LEU A 571 -15.09 -21.52 -4.85
C LEU A 571 -14.88 -20.42 -5.92
N SER A 572 -14.96 -19.16 -5.58
CA SER A 572 -14.61 -18.07 -6.48
C SER A 572 -13.17 -17.65 -6.21
N GLY A 573 -12.24 -18.24 -6.92
CA GLY A 573 -10.91 -17.68 -7.10
C GLY A 573 -11.03 -16.30 -7.75
N GLY A 574 -11.05 -15.29 -6.93
CA GLY A 574 -10.74 -13.93 -7.33
C GLY A 574 -9.32 -13.69 -6.87
N GLU A 575 -8.35 -13.86 -7.76
CA GLU A 575 -7.05 -13.24 -7.61
C GLU A 575 -7.28 -11.73 -7.74
N ALA A 576 -7.01 -10.98 -6.68
CA ALA A 576 -6.79 -9.56 -6.72
C ALA A 576 -5.34 -9.27 -6.32
#